data_a6a473c9641c09e638cbdb09b55d636d
#
_entry.id   a6a473c9641c09e638cbdb09b55d636d
#
_cell.length_a   1.000
_cell.length_b   1.000
_cell.length_c   1.000
_cell.angle_alpha   90.00
_cell.angle_beta   90.00
_cell.angle_gamma   90.00
#
_symmetry.space_group_name_H-M   'P 1'
#
loop_
_entity.id
_entity.type
_entity.pdbx_description
1 polymer ?
#
loop_
_entity_poly.entity_id
_entity_poly.type
_entity_poly.pdbx_seq_one_letter_code
_entity_poly.pdbx_strand_id
1 'polypeptide(L)'
;NKILFSTTKVTGATTLVGPFVGLVASATAFSAEPTFKEFNTLKAKVLATGVDGDNLCWVMTKAQKAIAEATPKDAGSGIMVCENDHIAGLPVFTTNYIGENNIGLGDWRYQPMGLFGDMSFVIDPYSQARKDAVDFVLNVNYGTTTLRKEAFALAKVTPASK
;
A
#
# COMPACT_ATOMS: atom_id res chain seq x y z
N ASN A 1 5.18 -5.59 -6.09
CA ASN A 1 4.72 -4.40 -5.37
C ASN A 1 3.47 -3.77 -6.03
N LYS A 2 3.44 -3.57 -7.37
CA LYS A 2 2.30 -2.95 -8.04
C LYS A 2 0.97 -3.67 -7.74
N ILE A 3 0.94 -4.98 -7.71
CA ILE A 3 -0.27 -5.77 -7.43
C ILE A 3 -0.73 -5.60 -5.98
N LEU A 4 0.19 -5.62 -5.02
CA LEU A 4 -0.14 -5.55 -3.59
C LEU A 4 -0.64 -4.17 -3.15
N PHE A 5 -0.07 -3.10 -3.69
CA PHE A 5 -0.31 -1.74 -3.21
C PHE A 5 -1.23 -0.92 -4.12
N SER A 6 -1.55 -1.40 -5.32
CA SER A 6 -2.42 -0.67 -6.24
C SER A 6 -3.87 -0.63 -5.74
N THR A 7 -4.51 0.52 -5.91
CA THR A 7 -5.95 0.71 -5.67
C THR A 7 -6.81 0.27 -6.86
N THR A 8 -6.18 -0.02 -8.01
CA THR A 8 -6.84 -0.49 -9.23
C THR A 8 -6.30 -1.86 -9.64
N LYS A 9 -7.12 -2.65 -10.32
CA LYS A 9 -6.67 -3.92 -10.90
C LYS A 9 -5.53 -3.69 -11.88
N VAL A 10 -4.50 -4.51 -11.79
CA VAL A 10 -3.40 -4.51 -12.76
C VAL A 10 -3.86 -5.23 -14.02
N THR A 11 -3.65 -4.62 -15.18
CA THR A 11 -4.00 -5.20 -16.49
C THR A 11 -3.29 -6.53 -16.69
N GLY A 12 -4.02 -7.56 -17.11
CA GLY A 12 -3.50 -8.91 -17.30
C GLY A 12 -3.53 -9.81 -16.05
N ALA A 13 -3.78 -9.26 -14.86
CA ALA A 13 -3.92 -10.02 -13.63
C ALA A 13 -5.40 -10.28 -13.32
N THR A 14 -5.95 -11.40 -13.78
CA THR A 14 -7.37 -11.74 -13.55
C THR A 14 -7.65 -12.21 -12.13
N THR A 15 -6.69 -12.87 -11.49
CA THR A 15 -6.82 -13.50 -10.17
C THR A 15 -6.00 -12.84 -9.07
N LEU A 16 -5.08 -11.93 -9.45
CA LEU A 16 -4.19 -11.26 -8.50
C LEU A 16 -4.79 -9.91 -8.10
N VAL A 17 -5.37 -9.85 -6.91
CA VAL A 17 -6.03 -8.64 -6.40
C VAL A 17 -5.39 -8.23 -5.08
N GLY A 18 -4.88 -7.01 -5.02
CA GLY A 18 -4.37 -6.42 -3.79
C GLY A 18 -5.49 -5.96 -2.86
N PRO A 19 -5.19 -5.75 -1.57
CA PRO A 19 -6.20 -5.45 -0.55
C PRO A 19 -6.89 -4.10 -0.75
N PHE A 20 -6.24 -3.14 -1.39
CA PHE A 20 -6.79 -1.79 -1.62
C PHE A 20 -7.66 -1.68 -2.87
N VAL A 21 -7.70 -2.73 -3.71
CA VAL A 21 -8.55 -2.72 -4.92
C VAL A 21 -10.03 -2.69 -4.54
N GLY A 22 -10.73 -1.67 -5.01
CA GLY A 22 -12.14 -1.47 -4.73
C GLY A 22 -12.44 -0.67 -3.45
N LEU A 23 -11.45 -0.35 -2.62
CA LEU A 23 -11.65 0.46 -1.41
C LEU A 23 -11.75 1.97 -1.69
N VAL A 24 -11.43 2.43 -2.90
CA VAL A 24 -11.47 3.87 -3.24
C VAL A 24 -12.87 4.46 -3.06
N ALA A 25 -13.92 3.69 -3.37
CA ALA A 25 -15.32 4.14 -3.21
C ALA A 25 -15.75 4.29 -1.75
N SER A 26 -15.13 3.55 -0.83
CA SER A 26 -15.39 3.57 0.61
C SER A 26 -14.26 4.23 1.41
N ALA A 27 -13.37 4.95 0.71
CA ALA A 27 -12.25 5.63 1.33
C ALA A 27 -12.74 6.73 2.30
N THR A 28 -12.08 6.81 3.45
CA THR A 28 -12.32 7.89 4.42
C THR A 28 -11.67 9.17 3.87
N ALA A 29 -12.42 10.27 3.86
CA ALA A 29 -11.87 11.56 3.44
C ALA A 29 -10.91 12.09 4.52
N PHE A 30 -9.71 12.51 4.07
CA PHE A 30 -8.72 13.21 4.90
C PHE A 30 -8.55 14.65 4.38
N SER A 31 -8.17 15.54 5.26
CA SER A 31 -7.81 16.91 4.91
C SER A 31 -6.52 16.95 4.06
N ALA A 32 -6.22 18.11 3.46
CA ALA A 32 -4.99 18.30 2.67
C ALA A 32 -3.72 18.11 3.52
N GLU A 33 -3.81 18.49 4.79
CA GLU A 33 -2.82 18.24 5.83
C GLU A 33 -3.44 17.28 6.85
N PRO A 34 -3.24 15.96 6.69
CA PRO A 34 -3.92 14.97 7.52
C PRO A 34 -3.55 15.10 9.00
N THR A 35 -4.55 15.31 9.82
CA THR A 35 -4.40 15.49 11.26
C THR A 35 -4.21 14.15 11.99
N PHE A 36 -3.59 14.18 13.17
CA PHE A 36 -3.45 13.00 14.03
C PHE A 36 -4.79 12.35 14.39
N LYS A 37 -5.84 13.15 14.54
CA LYS A 37 -7.21 12.68 14.79
C LYS A 37 -7.75 11.84 13.63
N GLU A 38 -7.51 12.26 12.40
CA GLU A 38 -7.95 11.52 11.19
C GLU A 38 -7.27 10.16 11.09
N PHE A 39 -5.96 10.10 11.36
CA PHE A 39 -5.24 8.82 11.44
C PHE A 39 -5.81 7.89 12.52
N ASN A 40 -6.05 8.39 13.72
CA ASN A 40 -6.67 7.61 14.79
C ASN A 40 -8.10 7.15 14.45
N THR A 41 -8.88 7.97 13.74
CA THR A 41 -10.22 7.59 13.29
C THR A 41 -10.17 6.42 12.30
N LEU A 42 -9.24 6.45 11.35
CA LEU A 42 -9.06 5.35 10.41
C LEU A 42 -8.56 4.08 11.12
N LYS A 43 -7.62 4.22 12.06
CA LYS A 43 -7.14 3.12 12.90
C LYS A 43 -8.29 2.49 13.69
N ALA A 44 -9.11 3.29 14.35
CA ALA A 44 -10.27 2.82 15.12
C ALA A 44 -11.28 2.08 14.25
N LYS A 45 -11.51 2.54 13.00
CA LYS A 45 -12.37 1.86 12.03
C LYS A 45 -11.91 0.44 11.72
N VAL A 46 -10.60 0.21 11.55
CA VAL A 46 -10.05 -1.13 11.32
C VAL A 46 -10.11 -1.97 12.59
N LEU A 47 -9.75 -1.42 13.75
CA LEU A 47 -9.78 -2.16 15.01
C LEU A 47 -11.21 -2.57 15.40
N ALA A 48 -12.21 -1.76 15.08
CA ALA A 48 -13.63 -2.08 15.34
C ALA A 48 -14.12 -3.35 14.60
N THR A 49 -13.39 -3.80 13.57
CA THR A 49 -13.70 -5.07 12.88
C THR A 49 -13.16 -6.31 13.60
N GLY A 50 -12.53 -6.14 14.77
CA GLY A 50 -11.92 -7.24 15.54
C GLY A 50 -10.59 -7.73 14.96
N VAL A 51 -9.82 -6.85 14.33
CA VAL A 51 -8.44 -7.10 13.90
C VAL A 51 -7.50 -6.70 15.03
N ASP A 52 -6.50 -7.55 15.33
CA ASP A 52 -5.47 -7.23 16.30
C ASP A 52 -4.64 -6.04 15.80
N GLY A 53 -4.37 -5.08 16.70
CA GLY A 53 -3.67 -3.84 16.35
C GLY A 53 -2.17 -3.96 16.11
N ASP A 54 -1.54 -5.07 16.54
CA ASP A 54 -0.09 -5.18 16.68
C ASP A 54 0.67 -5.24 15.35
N ASN A 55 0.03 -5.69 14.27
CA ASN A 55 0.65 -5.86 12.95
C ASN A 55 0.09 -4.93 11.88
N LEU A 56 -0.63 -3.90 12.31
CA LEU A 56 -1.09 -2.85 11.42
C LEU A 56 0.09 -2.00 10.95
N CYS A 57 0.08 -1.62 9.69
CA CYS A 57 1.03 -0.64 9.17
C CYS A 57 0.36 0.33 8.20
N TRP A 58 0.91 1.52 8.15
CA TRP A 58 0.54 2.55 7.21
C TRP A 58 1.26 2.36 5.88
N VAL A 59 0.56 2.62 4.79
CA VAL A 59 1.14 2.63 3.44
C VAL A 59 0.74 3.93 2.76
N MET A 60 1.71 4.70 2.29
CA MET A 60 1.46 5.98 1.66
C MET A 60 2.57 6.35 0.67
N THR A 61 2.39 7.41 -0.08
CA THR A 61 3.47 7.94 -0.93
C THR A 61 4.48 8.72 -0.11
N LYS A 62 5.70 8.89 -0.64
CA LYS A 62 6.74 9.71 0.01
C LYS A 62 6.28 11.17 0.20
N ALA A 63 5.48 11.70 -0.74
CA ALA A 63 4.91 13.04 -0.64
C ALA A 63 3.95 13.16 0.55
N GLN A 64 3.05 12.20 0.73
CA GLN A 64 2.12 12.18 1.87
C GLN A 64 2.86 12.00 3.20
N LYS A 65 3.92 11.21 3.22
CA LYS A 65 4.78 11.08 4.40
C LYS A 65 5.44 12.41 4.78
N ALA A 66 6.00 13.12 3.80
CA ALA A 66 6.62 14.43 4.04
C ALA A 66 5.61 15.46 4.58
N ILE A 67 4.35 15.44 4.12
CA ILE A 67 3.29 16.27 4.68
C ILE A 67 3.02 15.89 6.15
N ALA A 68 2.92 14.59 6.46
CA ALA A 68 2.69 14.13 7.84
C ALA A 68 3.87 14.44 8.78
N GLU A 69 5.10 14.48 8.28
CA GLU A 69 6.30 14.90 9.00
C GLU A 69 6.35 16.42 9.25
N ALA A 70 5.67 17.21 8.42
CA ALA A 70 5.56 18.66 8.57
C ALA A 70 4.32 19.09 9.37
N THR A 71 3.31 18.22 9.49
CA THR A 71 2.05 18.54 10.18
C THR A 71 2.22 18.35 11.69
N PRO A 72 1.96 19.37 12.53
CA PRO A 72 2.03 19.22 13.97
C PRO A 72 0.87 18.36 14.48
N LYS A 73 1.17 17.53 15.48
CA LYS A 73 0.20 16.64 16.12
C LYS A 73 -0.88 17.42 16.89
N ASP A 74 -0.45 18.42 17.62
CA ASP A 74 -1.29 19.33 18.41
C ASP A 74 -0.74 20.76 18.28
N ALA A 75 -1.62 21.74 18.42
CA ALA A 75 -1.23 23.15 18.38
C ALA A 75 -0.23 23.47 19.51
N GLY A 76 1.00 23.82 19.14
CA GLY A 76 2.04 24.24 20.07
C GLY A 76 2.87 23.13 20.71
N SER A 77 2.66 21.85 20.36
CA SER A 77 3.41 20.73 20.99
C SER A 77 4.82 20.53 20.41
N GLY A 78 5.11 21.04 19.22
CA GLY A 78 6.38 20.77 18.52
C GLY A 78 6.56 19.30 18.09
N ILE A 79 5.59 18.44 18.38
CA ILE A 79 5.57 17.02 17.99
C ILE A 79 4.83 16.90 16.66
N MET A 80 5.41 16.19 15.70
CA MET A 80 4.80 15.99 14.39
C MET A 80 3.90 14.74 14.37
N VAL A 81 3.01 14.66 13.39
CA VAL A 81 2.11 13.50 13.21
C VAL A 81 2.90 12.24 12.89
N CYS A 82 3.95 12.36 12.06
CA CYS A 82 4.87 11.28 11.75
C CYS A 82 6.24 11.54 12.40
N GLU A 83 6.65 10.67 13.30
CA GLU A 83 7.96 10.70 13.95
C GLU A 83 8.63 9.34 13.80
N ASN A 84 9.91 9.32 13.45
CA ASN A 84 10.72 8.09 13.33
C ASN A 84 10.02 6.99 12.51
N ASP A 85 9.39 7.35 11.39
CA ASP A 85 8.63 6.44 10.54
C ASP A 85 7.43 5.76 11.22
N HIS A 86 6.86 6.40 12.26
CA HIS A 86 5.67 5.93 12.96
C HIS A 86 4.58 7.00 13.01
N ILE A 87 3.33 6.58 12.81
CA ILE A 87 2.12 7.38 13.00
C ILE A 87 1.19 6.62 13.94
N ALA A 88 0.77 7.26 15.02
CA ALA A 88 -0.10 6.64 16.04
C ALA A 88 0.43 5.29 16.58
N GLY A 89 1.77 5.16 16.70
CA GLY A 89 2.43 3.94 17.19
C GLY A 89 2.57 2.82 16.16
N LEU A 90 2.20 3.05 14.91
CA LEU A 90 2.26 2.07 13.82
C LEU A 90 3.32 2.47 12.79
N PRO A 91 4.07 1.51 12.23
CA PRO A 91 5.09 1.80 11.22
C PRO A 91 4.49 2.29 9.90
N VAL A 92 5.25 3.14 9.21
CA VAL A 92 4.89 3.73 7.91
C VAL A 92 5.78 3.17 6.82
N PHE A 93 5.18 2.59 5.79
CA PHE A 93 5.85 2.14 4.59
C PHE A 93 5.51 3.05 3.41
N THR A 94 6.52 3.41 2.63
CA THR A 94 6.31 4.29 1.48
C THR A 94 6.35 3.53 0.17
N THR A 95 5.35 3.77 -0.69
CA THR A 95 5.30 3.23 -2.04
C THR A 95 4.53 4.16 -2.98
N ASN A 96 4.97 4.28 -4.21
CA ASN A 96 4.25 5.06 -5.22
C ASN A 96 3.07 4.28 -5.85
N TYR A 97 2.99 2.96 -5.61
CA TYR A 97 1.96 2.12 -6.23
C TYR A 97 0.57 2.27 -5.62
N ILE A 98 0.44 2.86 -4.43
CA ILE A 98 -0.87 3.14 -3.82
C ILE A 98 -1.62 4.27 -4.53
N GLY A 99 -0.91 5.04 -5.36
CA GLY A 99 -1.43 6.21 -6.06
C GLY A 99 -1.35 7.48 -5.24
N GLU A 100 -1.38 8.61 -5.94
CA GLU A 100 -1.34 9.92 -5.30
C GLU A 100 -2.58 10.15 -4.42
N ASN A 101 -2.40 10.87 -3.33
CA ASN A 101 -3.45 11.23 -2.37
C ASN A 101 -4.17 10.05 -1.70
N ASN A 102 -3.59 8.86 -1.73
CA ASN A 102 -4.12 7.71 -1.02
C ASN A 102 -3.21 7.34 0.16
N ILE A 103 -3.83 7.01 1.28
CA ILE A 103 -3.19 6.49 2.48
C ILE A 103 -3.89 5.19 2.85
N GLY A 104 -3.16 4.10 2.87
CA GLY A 104 -3.65 2.78 3.25
C GLY A 104 -3.28 2.43 4.68
N LEU A 105 -4.14 1.70 5.36
CA LEU A 105 -3.86 1.05 6.62
C LEU A 105 -4.26 -0.41 6.49
N GLY A 106 -3.45 -1.33 6.98
CA GLY A 106 -3.85 -2.73 6.94
C GLY A 106 -2.92 -3.66 7.70
N ASP A 107 -3.46 -4.85 7.98
CA ASP A 107 -2.73 -5.98 8.55
C ASP A 107 -2.37 -6.98 7.44
N TRP A 108 -1.10 -7.01 7.09
CA TRP A 108 -0.57 -7.81 5.99
C TRP A 108 -0.58 -9.32 6.22
N ARG A 109 -0.85 -9.79 7.43
CA ARG A 109 -1.08 -11.22 7.72
C ARG A 109 -2.28 -11.77 6.95
N TYR A 110 -3.25 -10.91 6.61
CA TYR A 110 -4.43 -11.26 5.83
C TYR A 110 -4.25 -11.16 4.32
N GLN A 111 -3.02 -10.91 3.86
CA GLN A 111 -2.65 -10.85 2.43
C GLN A 111 -1.55 -11.88 2.11
N PRO A 112 -1.83 -13.19 2.16
CA PRO A 112 -0.84 -14.19 1.81
C PRO A 112 -0.44 -14.09 0.35
N MET A 113 0.82 -14.42 0.07
CA MET A 113 1.37 -14.59 -1.26
C MET A 113 1.95 -16.00 -1.37
N GLY A 114 1.44 -16.78 -2.32
CA GLY A 114 1.95 -18.09 -2.63
C GLY A 114 2.80 -18.09 -3.90
N LEU A 115 3.91 -18.80 -3.89
CA LEU A 115 4.68 -19.16 -5.07
C LEU A 115 4.29 -20.57 -5.48
N PHE A 116 4.00 -20.78 -6.76
CA PHE A 116 3.56 -22.06 -7.31
C PHE A 116 4.63 -22.59 -8.28
N GLY A 117 5.16 -23.75 -7.97
CA GLY A 117 6.22 -24.37 -8.76
C GLY A 117 7.58 -23.73 -8.62
N ASP A 118 8.52 -24.21 -9.39
CA ASP A 118 9.88 -23.71 -9.41
C ASP A 118 10.02 -22.48 -10.31
N MET A 119 10.97 -21.62 -9.98
CA MET A 119 11.41 -20.57 -10.89
C MET A 119 12.12 -21.22 -12.06
N SER A 120 11.64 -21.03 -13.28
CA SER A 120 12.33 -21.49 -14.48
C SER A 120 13.13 -20.36 -15.11
N PHE A 121 14.40 -20.63 -15.37
CA PHE A 121 15.30 -19.73 -16.08
C PHE A 121 15.65 -20.37 -17.42
N VAL A 122 15.29 -19.70 -18.50
CA VAL A 122 15.53 -20.17 -19.87
C VAL A 122 16.47 -19.18 -20.56
N ILE A 123 17.53 -19.71 -21.14
CA ILE A 123 18.45 -18.96 -22.01
C ILE A 123 18.07 -19.27 -23.45
N ASP A 124 17.62 -18.27 -24.20
CA ASP A 124 17.25 -18.42 -25.61
C ASP A 124 18.26 -17.66 -26.52
N PRO A 125 19.19 -18.37 -27.12
CA PRO A 125 20.14 -17.77 -28.03
C PRO A 125 19.59 -17.60 -29.46
N TYR A 126 18.41 -18.14 -29.77
CA TYR A 126 17.88 -18.22 -31.12
C TYR A 126 16.96 -17.10 -31.51
N SER A 127 16.09 -16.66 -30.61
CA SER A 127 15.07 -15.65 -30.89
C SER A 127 15.62 -14.30 -31.32
N GLN A 128 16.82 -13.93 -30.87
CA GLN A 128 17.51 -12.68 -31.22
C GLN A 128 18.83 -12.89 -31.99
N ALA A 129 19.05 -14.06 -32.57
CA ALA A 129 20.29 -14.39 -33.27
C ALA A 129 20.66 -13.39 -34.38
N ARG A 130 19.67 -12.77 -35.06
CA ARG A 130 19.91 -11.74 -36.08
C ARG A 130 20.48 -10.43 -35.54
N LYS A 131 20.33 -10.19 -34.22
CA LYS A 131 20.81 -8.99 -33.53
C LYS A 131 22.04 -9.24 -32.69
N ASP A 132 22.62 -10.47 -32.79
CA ASP A 132 23.73 -10.91 -31.95
C ASP A 132 23.46 -10.74 -30.45
N ALA A 133 22.22 -11.06 -30.05
CA ALA A 133 21.74 -10.94 -28.67
C ALA A 133 21.16 -12.26 -28.18
N VAL A 134 21.19 -12.48 -26.86
CA VAL A 134 20.64 -13.64 -26.16
C VAL A 134 19.54 -13.20 -25.21
N ASP A 135 18.38 -13.83 -25.28
CA ASP A 135 17.28 -13.55 -24.39
C ASP A 135 17.37 -14.41 -23.11
N PHE A 136 17.24 -13.76 -21.96
CA PHE A 136 17.14 -14.41 -20.65
C PHE A 136 15.70 -14.31 -20.16
N VAL A 137 15.00 -15.43 -20.07
CA VAL A 137 13.60 -15.49 -19.65
C VAL A 137 13.50 -16.12 -18.28
N LEU A 138 13.00 -15.34 -17.31
CA LEU A 138 12.69 -15.81 -15.96
C LEU A 138 11.18 -15.94 -15.82
N ASN A 139 10.68 -17.15 -15.60
CA ASN A 139 9.28 -17.43 -15.35
C ASN A 139 9.06 -17.73 -13.86
N VAL A 140 8.12 -17.01 -13.27
CA VAL A 140 7.70 -17.20 -11.87
C VAL A 140 6.18 -17.21 -11.80
N ASN A 141 5.61 -18.26 -11.22
CA ASN A 141 4.18 -18.33 -10.98
C ASN A 141 3.89 -17.96 -9.52
N TYR A 142 3.06 -16.95 -9.31
CA TYR A 142 2.66 -16.56 -7.96
C TYR A 142 1.19 -16.16 -7.92
N GLY A 143 0.59 -16.31 -6.76
CA GLY A 143 -0.78 -15.90 -6.48
C GLY A 143 -0.86 -15.15 -5.17
N THR A 144 -1.79 -14.23 -5.08
CA THR A 144 -2.10 -13.50 -3.85
C THR A 144 -3.58 -13.23 -3.76
N THR A 145 -4.12 -13.28 -2.56
CA THR A 145 -5.53 -12.99 -2.29
C THR A 145 -5.68 -12.34 -0.93
N THR A 146 -6.72 -11.54 -0.75
CA THR A 146 -7.05 -10.94 0.54
C THR A 146 -8.02 -11.85 1.28
N LEU A 147 -7.59 -12.41 2.41
CA LEU A 147 -8.41 -13.29 3.24
C LEU A 147 -9.50 -12.54 3.99
N ARG A 148 -9.18 -11.33 4.48
CA ARG A 148 -10.09 -10.49 5.24
C ARG A 148 -9.98 -9.03 4.78
N LYS A 149 -10.97 -8.59 4.02
CA LYS A 149 -10.96 -7.22 3.45
C LYS A 149 -11.12 -6.14 4.51
N GLU A 150 -11.82 -6.45 5.58
CA GLU A 150 -12.08 -5.54 6.70
C GLU A 150 -10.81 -5.20 7.50
N ALA A 151 -9.74 -6.00 7.33
CA ALA A 151 -8.43 -5.72 7.92
C ALA A 151 -7.66 -4.60 7.20
N PHE A 152 -8.23 -4.09 6.11
CA PHE A 152 -7.63 -3.03 5.29
C PHE A 152 -8.59 -1.85 5.18
N ALA A 153 -8.04 -0.65 5.26
CA ALA A 153 -8.78 0.58 5.05
C ALA A 153 -7.99 1.54 4.17
N LEU A 154 -8.68 2.39 3.46
CA LEU A 154 -8.11 3.41 2.60
C LEU A 154 -8.63 4.78 3.02
N ALA A 155 -7.76 5.76 3.10
CA ALA A 155 -8.11 7.16 3.18
C ALA A 155 -7.72 7.85 1.88
N LYS A 156 -8.50 8.85 1.49
CA LYS A 156 -8.23 9.71 0.35
C LYS A 156 -8.02 11.13 0.85
N VAL A 157 -6.84 11.66 0.62
CA VAL A 157 -6.48 13.03 0.95
C VAL A 157 -7.10 13.97 -0.09
N THR A 158 -7.81 14.98 0.37
CA THR A 158 -8.33 16.04 -0.52
C THR A 158 -7.19 17.02 -0.79
N PRO A 159 -6.73 17.18 -2.05
CA PRO A 159 -5.66 18.13 -2.33
C PRO A 159 -6.11 19.55 -1.95
N ALA A 160 -5.17 20.36 -1.44
CA ALA A 160 -5.43 21.76 -1.21
C ALA A 160 -5.89 22.42 -2.53
N SER A 161 -6.98 23.16 -2.48
CA SER A 161 -7.42 23.96 -3.62
C SER A 161 -6.34 25.02 -3.90
N LYS A 162 -5.79 25.01 -5.13
CA LYS A 162 -4.87 26.05 -5.60
C LYS A 162 -5.62 27.35 -5.80
#